data_ad337d5b73b128d690ff9abbbd7d340f
#
_entry.id   ad337d5b73b128d690ff9abbbd7d340f
#
_cell.length_a   1.000
_cell.length_b   1.000
_cell.length_c   1.000
_cell.angle_alpha   90.00
_cell.angle_beta   90.00
_cell.angle_gamma   90.00
#
_symmetry.space_group_name_H-M   'P 1'
#
loop_
_entity.id
_entity.type
_entity.pdbx_description
1 polymer ?
#
loop_
_entity_poly.entity_id
_entity_poly.type
_entity_poly.pdbx_seq_one_letter_code
_entity_poly.pdbx_strand_id
1 'polypeptide(L)'
;MPQLLLLVITLFSLSQISSSYWVKTAEPTTKVVEPSANILLSKPIEQRPPLSLPLHQPKIVVKKTARRLLLYSGKELVRTYRVGLGLSPVGDKVREGDRRTPEGDFYIFTKNAKSAFYLSLGLSYPNAAHAQRGLRAGLITKVQYDEIIRALQAKRRPPQNTALGGDIYIHGNGAQSDWTWGCVALENEDIRELFEVAKLGMTVTIKP
;
A
#
# COMPACT_ATOMS: atom_id res chain seq x y z
N MET A 1 2.28 -65.65 26.48
CA MET A 1 1.37 -66.74 26.02
C MET A 1 0.49 -66.13 24.95
N PRO A 2 0.44 -66.77 23.76
CA PRO A 2 -0.12 -66.19 22.53
C PRO A 2 -1.53 -66.72 22.26
N GLN A 3 -2.27 -66.04 21.40
CA GLN A 3 -3.32 -66.58 20.54
C GLN A 3 -3.65 -65.48 19.52
N LEU A 4 -3.32 -65.52 18.36
CA LEU A 4 -3.49 -66.23 17.07
C LEU A 4 -4.91 -66.75 16.85
N LEU A 5 -5.63 -66.17 15.87
CA LEU A 5 -6.64 -66.79 15.00
C LEU A 5 -7.00 -65.81 13.87
N LEU A 6 -6.53 -66.06 12.70
CA LEU A 6 -7.04 -66.82 11.52
C LEU A 6 -8.12 -66.09 10.72
N LEU A 7 -7.71 -65.64 9.64
CA LEU A 7 -8.13 -65.64 8.21
C LEU A 7 -9.49 -66.29 7.91
N VAL A 8 -10.37 -65.55 7.19
CA VAL A 8 -11.25 -66.15 6.18
C VAL A 8 -11.37 -65.19 4.99
N ILE A 9 -10.84 -65.70 3.89
CA ILE A 9 -11.02 -65.16 2.52
C ILE A 9 -12.28 -65.82 1.95
N THR A 10 -13.18 -64.99 1.39
CA THR A 10 -14.17 -65.51 0.43
C THR A 10 -14.18 -64.64 -0.80
N LEU A 11 -13.65 -65.19 -1.86
CA LEU A 11 -13.84 -64.82 -3.25
C LEU A 11 -15.25 -65.17 -3.69
N PHE A 12 -15.94 -64.24 -4.31
CA PHE A 12 -17.02 -64.57 -5.26
C PHE A 12 -16.89 -63.69 -6.50
N SER A 13 -16.84 -64.40 -7.60
CA SER A 13 -16.67 -63.93 -8.97
C SER A 13 -17.99 -63.66 -9.67
N LEU A 14 -17.94 -62.73 -10.61
CA LEU A 14 -18.63 -62.62 -11.89
C LEU A 14 -20.18 -62.60 -11.96
N SER A 15 -20.69 -61.47 -12.48
CA SER A 15 -21.35 -61.57 -13.80
C SER A 15 -21.54 -60.17 -14.43
N GLN A 16 -21.13 -60.04 -15.66
CA GLN A 16 -21.34 -58.94 -16.57
C GLN A 16 -22.82 -58.86 -16.97
N ILE A 17 -23.42 -57.66 -16.90
CA ILE A 17 -24.57 -57.33 -17.75
C ILE A 17 -24.33 -55.91 -18.29
N SER A 18 -24.06 -55.85 -19.58
CA SER A 18 -24.04 -54.61 -20.36
C SER A 18 -25.48 -54.15 -20.59
N SER A 19 -25.77 -52.90 -20.29
CA SER A 19 -26.90 -52.21 -20.89
C SER A 19 -26.55 -50.74 -21.08
N SER A 20 -26.32 -50.41 -22.32
CA SER A 20 -26.07 -49.07 -22.82
C SER A 20 -27.36 -48.24 -22.82
N TYR A 21 -27.44 -47.29 -21.89
CA TYR A 21 -28.39 -46.17 -22.02
C TYR A 21 -27.59 -44.87 -22.16
N TRP A 22 -27.56 -44.35 -23.39
CA TRP A 22 -27.14 -42.99 -23.67
C TRP A 22 -28.16 -41.99 -23.09
N VAL A 23 -27.92 -41.50 -21.93
CA VAL A 23 -28.59 -40.30 -21.44
C VAL A 23 -27.79 -39.11 -21.90
N LYS A 24 -28.31 -38.36 -22.86
CA LYS A 24 -27.84 -37.00 -23.17
C LYS A 24 -28.10 -36.13 -21.98
N THR A 25 -27.11 -35.97 -21.11
CA THR A 25 -27.10 -34.91 -20.12
C THR A 25 -26.73 -33.63 -20.86
N ALA A 26 -27.68 -32.72 -20.97
CA ALA A 26 -27.44 -31.35 -21.36
C ALA A 26 -26.47 -30.72 -20.32
N GLU A 27 -25.30 -30.32 -20.79
CA GLU A 27 -24.39 -29.50 -19.97
C GLU A 27 -25.08 -28.20 -19.61
N PRO A 28 -25.12 -27.80 -18.31
CA PRO A 28 -25.51 -26.46 -17.97
C PRO A 28 -24.36 -25.56 -18.41
N THR A 29 -24.58 -24.78 -19.46
CA THR A 29 -23.73 -23.63 -19.81
C THR A 29 -23.81 -22.62 -18.68
N THR A 30 -23.05 -22.85 -17.62
CA THR A 30 -22.77 -21.81 -16.65
C THR A 30 -21.86 -20.81 -17.35
N LYS A 31 -22.45 -19.71 -17.85
CA LYS A 31 -21.71 -18.51 -18.16
C LYS A 31 -21.03 -18.09 -16.84
N VAL A 32 -19.77 -18.47 -16.69
CA VAL A 32 -18.88 -17.85 -15.73
C VAL A 32 -18.77 -16.40 -16.19
N VAL A 33 -19.54 -15.54 -15.58
CA VAL A 33 -19.32 -14.10 -15.65
C VAL A 33 -18.03 -13.88 -14.87
N GLU A 34 -16.91 -13.85 -15.58
CA GLU A 34 -15.67 -13.37 -15.02
C GLU A 34 -15.95 -11.96 -14.49
N PRO A 35 -15.67 -11.67 -13.20
CA PRO A 35 -15.71 -10.31 -12.75
C PRO A 35 -14.63 -9.57 -13.56
N SER A 36 -15.05 -8.65 -14.40
CA SER A 36 -14.17 -7.66 -15.03
C SER A 36 -13.61 -6.74 -13.95
N ALA A 37 -12.82 -7.30 -13.05
CA ALA A 37 -11.82 -6.57 -12.32
C ALA A 37 -10.75 -6.23 -13.37
N ASN A 38 -10.92 -5.11 -14.03
CA ASN A 38 -9.85 -4.40 -14.69
C ASN A 38 -8.82 -4.04 -13.62
N ILE A 39 -8.04 -5.03 -13.20
CA ILE A 39 -6.76 -4.83 -12.54
C ILE A 39 -5.92 -4.21 -13.65
N LEU A 40 -5.93 -2.88 -13.72
CA LEU A 40 -4.88 -2.10 -14.35
C LEU A 40 -3.62 -2.37 -13.52
N LEU A 41 -3.03 -3.56 -13.73
CA LEU A 41 -1.64 -3.81 -13.39
C LEU A 41 -0.89 -2.66 -14.03
N SER A 42 -0.16 -1.89 -13.25
CA SER A 42 0.65 -0.80 -13.76
C SER A 42 1.54 -1.38 -14.86
N LYS A 43 1.25 -1.03 -16.12
CA LYS A 43 2.11 -1.40 -17.24
C LYS A 43 3.52 -0.92 -16.94
N PRO A 44 4.57 -1.62 -17.39
CA PRO A 44 5.93 -1.09 -17.36
C PRO A 44 5.95 0.34 -17.91
N ILE A 45 6.81 1.20 -17.38
CA ILE A 45 6.81 2.63 -17.73
C ILE A 45 6.97 2.87 -19.22
N GLU A 46 7.71 2.00 -19.90
CA GLU A 46 7.93 2.03 -21.36
C GLU A 46 6.63 1.85 -22.17
N GLN A 47 5.58 1.32 -21.56
CA GLN A 47 4.25 1.12 -22.17
C GLN A 47 3.22 2.14 -21.70
N ARG A 48 3.61 3.07 -20.81
CA ARG A 48 2.71 4.10 -20.31
C ARG A 48 2.81 5.34 -21.18
N PRO A 49 1.68 5.91 -21.63
CA PRO A 49 1.74 7.21 -22.29
C PRO A 49 2.32 8.25 -21.32
N PRO A 50 3.13 9.21 -21.77
CA PRO A 50 3.66 10.26 -20.92
C PRO A 50 2.55 11.04 -20.24
N LEU A 51 2.85 11.61 -19.04
CA LEU A 51 1.91 12.50 -18.36
C LEU A 51 1.70 13.76 -19.19
N SER A 52 0.44 14.15 -19.38
CA SER A 52 0.09 15.46 -19.94
C SER A 52 0.41 16.55 -18.93
N LEU A 53 1.39 17.38 -19.22
CA LEU A 53 1.85 18.45 -18.33
C LEU A 53 1.43 19.83 -18.86
N PRO A 54 1.24 20.82 -17.97
CA PRO A 54 1.33 20.75 -16.52
C PRO A 54 0.10 20.11 -15.85
N LEU A 55 0.29 19.45 -14.70
CA LEU A 55 -0.83 18.97 -13.90
C LEU A 55 -1.55 20.14 -13.20
N HIS A 56 -2.88 20.11 -13.21
CA HIS A 56 -3.71 21.10 -12.53
C HIS A 56 -3.99 20.66 -11.08
N GLN A 57 -3.64 21.47 -10.09
CA GLN A 57 -3.84 21.18 -8.67
C GLN A 57 -3.50 19.71 -8.30
N PRO A 58 -2.26 19.27 -8.53
CA PRO A 58 -1.91 17.87 -8.35
C PRO A 58 -1.99 17.47 -6.87
N LYS A 59 -2.45 16.24 -6.64
CA LYS A 59 -2.49 15.62 -5.30
C LYS A 59 -2.21 14.14 -5.37
N ILE A 60 -1.73 13.59 -4.28
CA ILE A 60 -1.44 12.18 -4.10
C ILE A 60 -2.43 11.57 -3.10
N VAL A 61 -2.93 10.37 -3.42
CA VAL A 61 -3.69 9.55 -2.47
C VAL A 61 -3.06 8.16 -2.40
N VAL A 62 -2.60 7.75 -1.22
CA VAL A 62 -2.13 6.39 -0.95
C VAL A 62 -3.27 5.60 -0.33
N LYS A 63 -3.61 4.46 -0.94
CA LYS A 63 -4.56 3.46 -0.41
C LYS A 63 -3.76 2.27 0.09
N LYS A 64 -3.58 2.16 1.40
CA LYS A 64 -2.71 1.17 2.06
C LYS A 64 -3.17 -0.26 1.76
N THR A 65 -4.45 -0.56 1.97
CA THR A 65 -5.01 -1.89 1.73
C THR A 65 -4.83 -2.34 0.28
N ALA A 66 -4.99 -1.43 -0.67
CA ALA A 66 -4.84 -1.71 -2.09
C ALA A 66 -3.38 -1.74 -2.56
N ARG A 67 -2.41 -1.30 -1.73
CA ARG A 67 -1.00 -1.09 -2.13
C ARG A 67 -0.90 -0.23 -3.39
N ARG A 68 -1.61 0.91 -3.40
CA ARG A 68 -1.64 1.82 -4.54
C ARG A 68 -1.41 3.27 -4.10
N LEU A 69 -0.61 3.97 -4.89
CA LEU A 69 -0.50 5.42 -4.87
C LEU A 69 -1.17 5.95 -6.14
N LEU A 70 -2.09 6.86 -5.96
CA LEU A 70 -2.91 7.50 -6.99
C LEU A 70 -2.46 8.95 -7.13
N LEU A 71 -2.06 9.35 -8.34
CA LEU A 71 -1.76 10.75 -8.68
C LEU A 71 -2.94 11.34 -9.43
N TYR A 72 -3.39 12.48 -8.97
CA TYR A 72 -4.51 13.23 -9.56
C TYR A 72 -4.06 14.56 -10.15
N SER A 73 -4.72 14.97 -11.22
CA SER A 73 -4.75 16.34 -11.75
C SER A 73 -6.17 16.89 -11.52
N GLY A 74 -6.34 17.75 -10.52
CA GLY A 74 -7.66 18.16 -10.05
C GLY A 74 -8.49 16.98 -9.54
N LYS A 75 -9.54 16.61 -10.29
CA LYS A 75 -10.41 15.44 -10.01
C LYS A 75 -10.05 14.21 -10.83
N GLU A 76 -9.25 14.38 -11.88
CA GLU A 76 -8.87 13.30 -12.79
C GLU A 76 -7.74 12.45 -12.22
N LEU A 77 -7.90 11.12 -12.26
CA LEU A 77 -6.85 10.15 -11.93
C LEU A 77 -5.93 10.00 -13.14
N VAL A 78 -4.68 10.46 -13.02
CA VAL A 78 -3.72 10.44 -14.15
C VAL A 78 -2.70 9.34 -14.06
N ARG A 79 -2.43 8.80 -12.83
CA ARG A 79 -1.51 7.66 -12.61
C ARG A 79 -1.92 6.83 -11.42
N THR A 80 -1.59 5.56 -11.52
CA THR A 80 -1.65 4.60 -10.41
C THR A 80 -0.32 3.87 -10.34
N TYR A 81 0.30 3.89 -9.16
CA TYR A 81 1.55 3.18 -8.89
C TYR A 81 1.34 2.10 -7.84
N ARG A 82 2.07 0.99 -7.94
CA ARG A 82 2.18 0.03 -6.86
C ARG A 82 3.07 0.60 -5.76
N VAL A 83 2.78 0.27 -4.49
CA VAL A 83 3.60 0.69 -3.36
C VAL A 83 3.88 -0.45 -2.40
N GLY A 84 5.08 -0.41 -1.80
CA GLY A 84 5.41 -1.10 -0.57
C GLY A 84 5.24 -0.15 0.62
N LEU A 85 4.85 -0.67 1.76
CA LEU A 85 4.57 0.08 2.99
C LEU A 85 5.51 -0.33 4.13
N GLY A 86 5.22 0.18 5.32
CA GLY A 86 5.87 -0.26 6.55
C GLY A 86 5.61 -1.74 6.83
N LEU A 87 6.57 -2.42 7.50
CA LEU A 87 6.48 -3.84 7.86
C LEU A 87 5.24 -4.21 8.68
N SER A 88 4.60 -3.24 9.33
CA SER A 88 3.31 -3.39 10.02
C SER A 88 2.25 -2.53 9.29
N PRO A 89 1.75 -2.98 8.14
CA PRO A 89 1.01 -2.10 7.22
C PRO A 89 -0.41 -1.73 7.69
N VAL A 90 -0.96 -2.46 8.65
CA VAL A 90 -2.33 -2.27 9.13
C VAL A 90 -2.41 -1.23 10.24
N GLY A 91 -3.37 -0.30 10.12
CA GLY A 91 -3.62 0.75 11.08
C GLY A 91 -2.66 1.95 10.96
N ASP A 92 -2.98 3.00 11.70
CA ASP A 92 -2.23 4.26 11.70
C ASP A 92 -0.96 4.17 12.56
N LYS A 93 0.04 4.98 12.22
CA LYS A 93 1.27 5.13 13.00
C LYS A 93 0.97 5.82 14.33
N VAL A 94 1.50 5.25 15.42
CA VAL A 94 1.28 5.73 16.78
C VAL A 94 2.57 6.27 17.41
N ARG A 95 3.71 5.59 17.17
CA ARG A 95 5.00 5.91 17.80
C ARG A 95 6.17 5.51 16.91
N GLU A 96 7.34 5.99 17.26
CA GLU A 96 8.57 5.53 16.63
C GLU A 96 8.76 4.01 16.81
N GLY A 97 9.32 3.36 15.81
CA GLY A 97 9.60 1.93 15.81
C GLY A 97 8.40 1.00 15.61
N ASP A 98 7.16 1.50 15.50
CA ASP A 98 5.97 0.68 15.26
C ASP A 98 5.88 0.12 13.84
N ARG A 99 6.76 0.58 12.94
CA ARG A 99 6.88 0.16 11.54
C ARG A 99 5.59 0.33 10.72
N ARG A 100 4.72 1.25 11.14
CA ARG A 100 3.47 1.56 10.45
C ARG A 100 3.64 2.76 9.54
N THR A 101 3.05 2.69 8.36
CA THR A 101 2.86 3.87 7.49
C THR A 101 1.70 4.69 8.05
N PRO A 102 1.91 6.01 8.34
CA PRO A 102 0.88 6.83 8.94
C PRO A 102 -0.31 7.04 8.02
N GLU A 103 -1.47 7.34 8.59
CA GLU A 103 -2.71 7.69 7.92
C GLU A 103 -3.04 9.16 8.15
N GLY A 104 -3.75 9.78 7.20
CA GLY A 104 -4.18 11.18 7.28
C GLY A 104 -3.65 12.05 6.16
N ASP A 105 -3.73 13.35 6.36
CA ASP A 105 -3.31 14.34 5.37
C ASP A 105 -1.96 14.93 5.74
N PHE A 106 -1.10 15.00 4.72
CA PHE A 106 0.27 15.52 4.78
C PHE A 106 0.52 16.43 3.59
N TYR A 107 1.64 17.13 3.62
CA TYR A 107 2.20 17.82 2.47
C TYR A 107 3.66 17.44 2.26
N ILE A 108 4.15 17.59 1.04
CA ILE A 108 5.56 17.40 0.71
C ILE A 108 6.34 18.61 1.23
N PHE A 109 7.22 18.39 2.21
CA PHE A 109 8.07 19.47 2.74
C PHE A 109 9.44 19.53 2.07
N THR A 110 9.89 18.45 1.44
CA THR A 110 11.19 18.39 0.75
C THR A 110 11.17 17.40 -0.40
N LYS A 111 12.06 17.66 -1.39
CA LYS A 111 12.42 16.74 -2.48
C LYS A 111 13.91 16.48 -2.35
N ASN A 112 14.33 15.22 -2.28
CA ASN A 112 15.73 14.83 -2.17
C ASN A 112 16.15 13.96 -3.36
N ALA A 113 16.96 14.55 -4.24
CA ALA A 113 17.53 13.86 -5.40
C ALA A 113 18.81 13.04 -5.08
N LYS A 114 19.30 13.13 -3.83
CA LYS A 114 20.49 12.41 -3.34
C LYS A 114 20.09 11.46 -2.20
N SER A 115 18.90 10.87 -2.27
CA SER A 115 18.42 9.93 -1.28
C SER A 115 19.16 8.60 -1.39
N ALA A 116 19.44 7.95 -0.23
CA ALA A 116 19.94 6.57 -0.20
C ALA A 116 18.97 5.58 -0.85
N PHE A 117 17.70 5.97 -1.01
CA PHE A 117 16.62 5.20 -1.65
C PHE A 117 16.28 5.77 -3.04
N TYR A 118 17.28 6.16 -3.82
CA TYR A 118 17.22 6.74 -5.16
C TYR A 118 16.71 8.18 -5.14
N LEU A 119 15.40 8.41 -5.14
CA LEU A 119 14.75 9.72 -5.03
C LEU A 119 13.77 9.67 -3.86
N SER A 120 13.55 10.81 -3.18
CA SER A 120 12.55 10.83 -2.11
C SER A 120 11.82 12.16 -1.94
N LEU A 121 10.58 12.07 -1.47
CA LEU A 121 9.65 13.16 -1.15
C LEU A 121 9.30 13.07 0.33
N GLY A 122 9.73 14.03 1.14
CA GLY A 122 9.49 14.04 2.58
C GLY A 122 8.07 14.51 2.92
N LEU A 123 7.38 13.76 3.77
CA LEU A 123 6.01 14.04 4.21
C LEU A 123 5.99 14.72 5.58
N SER A 124 5.08 15.67 5.76
CA SER A 124 4.91 16.46 7.00
C SER A 124 4.33 15.64 8.16
N TYR A 125 4.91 14.49 8.43
CA TYR A 125 4.60 13.69 9.62
C TYR A 125 5.45 14.14 10.80
N PRO A 126 4.92 14.17 12.06
CA PRO A 126 3.53 13.93 12.44
C PRO A 126 2.60 15.10 12.05
N ASN A 127 1.35 14.78 11.66
CA ASN A 127 0.33 15.81 11.46
C ASN A 127 -0.36 16.21 12.78
N ALA A 128 -1.28 17.18 12.74
CA ALA A 128 -1.94 17.70 13.93
C ALA A 128 -2.72 16.63 14.72
N ALA A 129 -3.34 15.67 14.03
CA ALA A 129 -4.07 14.58 14.67
C ALA A 129 -3.12 13.61 15.41
N HIS A 130 -1.96 13.30 14.81
CA HIS A 130 -0.92 12.50 15.47
C HIS A 130 -0.40 13.23 16.72
N ALA A 131 -0.06 14.52 16.60
CA ALA A 131 0.41 15.32 17.71
C ALA A 131 -0.61 15.37 18.85
N GLN A 132 -1.89 15.58 18.53
CA GLN A 132 -2.98 15.61 19.51
C GLN A 132 -3.14 14.27 20.25
N ARG A 133 -3.10 13.14 19.51
CA ARG A 133 -3.16 11.81 20.11
C ARG A 133 -1.94 11.54 20.99
N GLY A 134 -0.75 11.92 20.50
CA GLY A 134 0.49 11.74 21.23
C GLY A 134 0.53 12.52 22.54
N LEU A 135 0.04 13.77 22.54
CA LEU A 135 -0.08 14.59 23.75
C LEU A 135 -1.05 13.94 24.75
N ARG A 136 -2.24 13.53 24.30
CA ARG A 136 -3.22 12.87 25.18
C ARG A 136 -2.72 11.54 25.75
N ALA A 137 -1.90 10.82 25.01
CA ALA A 137 -1.30 9.56 25.44
C ALA A 137 -0.01 9.74 26.27
N GLY A 138 0.43 10.99 26.53
CA GLY A 138 1.67 11.27 27.25
C GLY A 138 2.95 10.88 26.50
N LEU A 139 2.86 10.63 25.19
CA LEU A 139 4.01 10.31 24.34
C LEU A 139 4.87 11.54 24.04
N ILE A 140 4.26 12.71 23.96
CA ILE A 140 4.95 13.97 23.74
C ILE A 140 4.52 15.01 24.79
N THR A 141 5.41 15.94 25.06
CA THR A 141 5.12 17.07 25.95
C THR A 141 4.29 18.13 25.25
N LYS A 142 3.70 19.06 26.04
CA LYS A 142 2.99 20.23 25.49
C LYS A 142 3.92 21.09 24.61
N VAL A 143 5.17 21.24 25.00
CA VAL A 143 6.18 22.00 24.22
C VAL A 143 6.39 21.36 22.84
N GLN A 144 6.60 20.04 22.79
CA GLN A 144 6.76 19.30 21.52
C GLN A 144 5.50 19.39 20.66
N TYR A 145 4.32 19.30 21.27
CA TYR A 145 3.05 19.49 20.57
C TYR A 145 3.00 20.88 19.91
N ASP A 146 3.28 21.95 20.66
CA ASP A 146 3.22 23.33 20.15
C ASP A 146 4.25 23.56 19.03
N GLU A 147 5.42 22.96 19.12
CA GLU A 147 6.44 22.99 18.05
C GLU A 147 5.95 22.31 16.77
N ILE A 148 5.32 21.14 16.89
CA ILE A 148 4.72 20.43 15.74
C ILE A 148 3.65 21.33 15.10
N ILE A 149 2.71 21.86 15.88
CA ILE A 149 1.63 22.71 15.36
C ILE A 149 2.18 23.96 14.66
N ARG A 150 3.14 24.66 15.27
CA ARG A 150 3.79 25.83 14.63
C ARG A 150 4.48 25.47 13.31
N ALA A 151 5.16 24.32 13.23
CA ALA A 151 5.79 23.87 12.02
C ALA A 151 4.76 23.58 10.91
N LEU A 152 3.66 22.90 11.25
CA LEU A 152 2.57 22.59 10.33
C LEU A 152 1.87 23.84 9.79
N GLN A 153 1.59 24.82 10.66
CA GLN A 153 1.00 26.11 10.27
C GLN A 153 1.89 26.87 9.29
N ALA A 154 3.20 26.82 9.52
CA ALA A 154 4.20 27.45 8.66
C ALA A 154 4.57 26.62 7.42
N LYS A 155 3.92 25.48 7.16
CA LYS A 155 4.24 24.54 6.09
C LYS A 155 5.72 24.09 6.07
N ARG A 156 6.34 24.02 7.24
CA ARG A 156 7.73 23.57 7.44
C ARG A 156 7.76 22.10 7.87
N ARG A 157 8.95 21.52 7.88
CA ARG A 157 9.20 20.18 8.43
C ARG A 157 8.86 20.16 9.92
N PRO A 158 7.94 19.30 10.41
CA PRO A 158 7.70 19.11 11.83
C PRO A 158 8.93 18.52 12.54
N PRO A 159 9.08 18.65 13.87
CA PRO A 159 10.09 17.92 14.63
C PRO A 159 10.04 16.40 14.36
N GLN A 160 11.21 15.79 14.15
CA GLN A 160 11.33 14.36 13.79
C GLN A 160 11.85 13.49 14.93
N ASN A 161 12.31 14.11 16.00
CA ASN A 161 12.98 13.47 17.15
C ASN A 161 12.07 13.39 18.39
N THR A 162 10.80 13.14 18.18
CA THR A 162 9.85 12.91 19.27
C THR A 162 9.50 11.42 19.37
N ALA A 163 8.85 10.98 20.44
CA ALA A 163 8.36 9.61 20.57
C ALA A 163 7.33 9.20 19.50
N LEU A 164 6.79 10.16 18.73
CA LEU A 164 5.96 9.86 17.57
C LEU A 164 6.78 9.37 16.38
N GLY A 165 8.09 9.66 16.38
CA GLY A 165 9.00 9.42 15.28
C GLY A 165 8.87 10.46 14.17
N GLY A 166 9.48 10.17 13.04
CA GLY A 166 9.57 11.06 11.90
C GLY A 166 10.05 10.34 10.66
N ASP A 167 10.70 11.08 9.76
CA ASP A 167 11.37 10.58 8.56
C ASP A 167 10.50 9.69 7.67
N ILE A 168 9.24 10.11 7.49
CA ILE A 168 8.32 9.46 6.58
C ILE A 168 8.45 10.08 5.19
N TYR A 169 8.79 9.22 4.21
CA TYR A 169 9.03 9.60 2.83
C TYR A 169 8.24 8.71 1.86
N ILE A 170 8.01 9.26 0.66
CA ILE A 170 7.74 8.47 -0.54
C ILE A 170 9.07 8.36 -1.27
N HIS A 171 9.57 7.13 -1.57
CA HIS A 171 10.93 6.93 -2.12
C HIS A 171 11.01 5.71 -3.05
N GLY A 172 12.13 5.52 -3.70
CA GLY A 172 12.40 4.40 -4.59
C GLY A 172 12.82 3.11 -3.89
N ASN A 173 13.54 2.27 -4.61
CA ASN A 173 14.08 0.95 -4.23
C ASN A 173 13.06 -0.19 -4.11
N GLY A 174 11.91 -0.06 -4.83
CA GLY A 174 11.03 -1.19 -5.08
C GLY A 174 9.76 -1.23 -4.23
N ALA A 175 8.72 -1.77 -4.84
CA ALA A 175 7.36 -1.85 -4.30
C ALA A 175 6.81 -3.29 -4.25
N GLN A 176 7.69 -4.32 -4.33
CA GLN A 176 7.26 -5.72 -4.42
C GLN A 176 6.67 -6.24 -3.10
N SER A 177 7.11 -5.69 -1.97
CA SER A 177 6.68 -6.10 -0.62
C SER A 177 6.60 -4.89 0.33
N ASP A 178 6.00 -5.11 1.50
CA ASP A 178 6.06 -4.16 2.61
C ASP A 178 7.38 -4.40 3.36
N TRP A 179 8.30 -3.45 3.29
CA TRP A 179 9.66 -3.60 3.82
C TRP A 179 10.17 -2.38 4.57
N THR A 180 9.46 -1.27 4.51
CA THR A 180 9.93 -0.01 5.09
C THR A 180 9.69 0.08 6.60
N TRP A 181 10.21 1.12 7.22
CA TRP A 181 9.96 1.44 8.63
C TRP A 181 8.80 2.45 8.81
N GLY A 182 7.97 2.60 7.77
CA GLY A 182 6.81 3.49 7.75
C GLY A 182 6.70 4.36 6.50
N CYS A 183 7.72 4.36 5.65
CA CYS A 183 7.70 5.05 4.36
C CYS A 183 6.79 4.36 3.34
N VAL A 184 6.58 5.03 2.22
CA VAL A 184 5.90 4.50 1.03
C VAL A 184 6.96 4.30 -0.05
N ALA A 185 7.24 3.05 -0.41
CA ALA A 185 8.24 2.70 -1.41
C ALA A 185 7.61 2.48 -2.79
N LEU A 186 8.27 2.96 -3.84
CA LEU A 186 7.90 2.78 -5.25
C LEU A 186 9.03 2.11 -6.02
N GLU A 187 8.73 1.67 -7.25
CA GLU A 187 9.77 1.36 -8.21
C GLU A 187 10.54 2.63 -8.60
N ASN A 188 11.80 2.49 -8.99
CA ASN A 188 12.64 3.65 -9.30
C ASN A 188 12.10 4.50 -10.45
N GLU A 189 11.52 3.86 -11.45
CA GLU A 189 10.89 4.53 -12.58
C GLU A 189 9.64 5.31 -12.15
N ASP A 190 8.84 4.73 -11.24
CA ASP A 190 7.61 5.33 -10.74
C ASP A 190 7.89 6.55 -9.87
N ILE A 191 8.87 6.47 -8.96
CA ILE A 191 9.25 7.63 -8.15
C ILE A 191 9.91 8.71 -9.01
N ARG A 192 10.63 8.37 -10.08
CA ARG A 192 11.21 9.35 -11.00
C ARG A 192 10.11 10.18 -11.67
N GLU A 193 9.09 9.53 -12.27
CA GLU A 193 7.93 10.21 -12.87
C GLU A 193 7.21 11.09 -11.85
N LEU A 194 6.94 10.55 -10.64
CA LEU A 194 6.30 11.28 -9.57
C LEU A 194 7.13 12.47 -9.07
N PHE A 195 8.45 12.29 -8.97
CA PHE A 195 9.37 13.32 -8.49
C PHE A 195 9.40 14.53 -9.44
N GLU A 196 9.29 14.34 -10.75
CA GLU A 196 9.26 15.42 -11.74
C GLU A 196 8.05 16.33 -11.54
N VAL A 197 6.88 15.76 -11.26
CA VAL A 197 5.62 16.52 -11.11
C VAL A 197 5.34 16.98 -9.68
N ALA A 198 5.98 16.38 -8.69
CA ALA A 198 5.79 16.73 -7.28
C ALA A 198 6.36 18.11 -6.98
N LYS A 199 5.60 18.91 -6.21
CA LYS A 199 5.98 20.25 -5.75
C LYS A 199 5.95 20.32 -4.22
N LEU A 200 6.76 21.22 -3.65
CA LEU A 200 6.66 21.52 -2.21
C LEU A 200 5.25 22.04 -1.90
N GLY A 201 4.71 21.63 -0.78
CA GLY A 201 3.33 21.95 -0.38
C GLY A 201 2.25 21.08 -1.02
N MET A 202 2.59 20.21 -2.00
CA MET A 202 1.63 19.30 -2.62
C MET A 202 1.01 18.36 -1.58
N THR A 203 -0.31 18.23 -1.61
CA THR A 203 -1.06 17.41 -0.66
C THR A 203 -0.88 15.93 -0.92
N VAL A 204 -0.67 15.17 0.16
CA VAL A 204 -0.60 13.72 0.19
C VAL A 204 -1.57 13.20 1.24
N THR A 205 -2.59 12.46 0.83
CA THR A 205 -3.53 11.78 1.73
C THR A 205 -3.20 10.29 1.78
N ILE A 206 -2.98 9.73 2.97
CA ILE A 206 -2.78 8.30 3.18
C ILE A 206 -4.00 7.73 3.89
N LYS A 207 -4.63 6.73 3.29
CA LYS A 207 -5.86 6.07 3.77
C LYS A 207 -5.62 4.58 4.01
N PRO A 208 -6.41 3.95 4.87
CA PRO A 208 -6.44 2.49 5.04
C PRO A 208 -6.53 1.70 3.74
#